data_5066ade52467d3d5fe6dcdd748d06f96
#
_entry.id   5066ade52467d3d5fe6dcdd748d06f96
#
_cell.length_a   1.000
_cell.length_b   1.000
_cell.length_c   1.000
_cell.angle_alpha   90.00
_cell.angle_beta   90.00
_cell.angle_gamma   90.00
#
_symmetry.space_group_name_H-M   'P 1'
#
loop_
_entity.id
_entity.type
_entity.pdbx_description
1 polymer ?
#
loop_
_entity_poly.entity_id
_entity_poly.type
_entity_poly.pdbx_seq_one_letter_code
_entity_poly.pdbx_strand_id
1 'polypeptide(L)'
;MLGHKLFQHLRKRCPGTYCTIRGRADDGPLRNVDLFHAGGVVENINAGSFAALQQLLLENKPSVVVNCIGIVKQRNEATKAGPSIAVNALLPHQLAGLCDRWGGRLIHFSSDCVFSGNRGAYEEESFSDAEDLYGRTKFLGEVATGRTITLRTSIIGRELAHRESLLEWFLRQDHGKISGYTRAMFSGVTTNYLASVVESIVKDHSNLSGLYQVTSAAISKYELLCLLRDAYRLDVKITPDPGFFCDRSMKGEKFTKATGSIPPPWPKLVADLANDDTPYGKWQQNAHQAF
;
A
#
# COMPACT_ATOMS: atom_id res chain seq x y z
N MET A 1 4.09 -2.92 -5.06
CA MET A 1 3.08 -1.90 -5.35
C MET A 1 3.40 -0.56 -4.65
N LEU A 2 3.12 -0.35 -3.36
CA LEU A 2 3.23 0.95 -2.69
C LEU A 2 4.67 1.48 -2.56
N GLY A 3 5.62 0.67 -2.09
CA GLY A 3 6.97 1.14 -1.75
C GLY A 3 7.73 1.81 -2.90
N HIS A 4 7.70 1.24 -4.11
CA HIS A 4 8.38 1.87 -5.25
C HIS A 4 7.72 3.18 -5.68
N LYS A 5 6.37 3.28 -5.61
CA LYS A 5 5.65 4.51 -5.96
C LYS A 5 5.93 5.62 -4.94
N LEU A 6 5.97 5.29 -3.65
CA LEU A 6 6.38 6.23 -2.61
C LEU A 6 7.83 6.69 -2.80
N PHE A 7 8.76 5.77 -3.03
CA PHE A 7 10.16 6.14 -3.26
C PHE A 7 10.32 7.02 -4.50
N GLN A 8 9.67 6.66 -5.63
CA GLN A 8 9.68 7.46 -6.86
C GLN A 8 9.15 8.89 -6.61
N HIS A 9 8.10 9.03 -5.82
CA HIS A 9 7.47 10.31 -5.52
C HIS A 9 8.31 11.14 -4.53
N LEU A 10 8.67 10.54 -3.39
CA LEU A 10 9.33 11.25 -2.29
C LEU A 10 10.77 11.65 -2.62
N ARG A 11 11.54 10.83 -3.36
CA ARG A 11 12.91 11.19 -3.72
C ARG A 11 13.01 12.49 -4.55
N LYS A 12 11.96 12.81 -5.32
CA LYS A 12 11.88 14.06 -6.11
C LYS A 12 11.48 15.26 -5.26
N ARG A 13 10.82 15.05 -4.11
CA ARG A 13 10.13 16.09 -3.34
C ARG A 13 10.65 16.27 -1.93
N CYS A 14 11.30 15.26 -1.38
CA CYS A 14 11.89 15.25 -0.05
C CYS A 14 13.39 14.88 -0.18
N PRO A 15 14.30 15.87 -0.19
CA PRO A 15 15.74 15.62 -0.26
C PRO A 15 16.21 14.67 0.84
N GLY A 16 17.18 13.80 0.51
CA GLY A 16 17.69 12.80 1.46
C GLY A 16 16.81 11.55 1.60
N THR A 17 15.77 11.40 0.77
CA THR A 17 14.98 10.16 0.74
C THR A 17 15.80 9.01 0.16
N TYR A 18 15.86 7.90 0.90
CA TYR A 18 16.38 6.63 0.41
C TYR A 18 15.41 5.48 0.71
N CYS A 19 15.57 4.36 0.03
CA CYS A 19 14.77 3.17 0.28
C CYS A 19 15.66 1.95 0.53
N THR A 20 15.09 0.93 1.16
CA THR A 20 15.71 -0.40 1.28
C THR A 20 15.05 -1.40 0.35
N ILE A 21 15.83 -2.31 -0.21
CA ILE A 21 15.35 -3.45 -0.99
C ILE A 21 15.92 -4.75 -0.42
N ARG A 22 15.16 -5.86 -0.53
CA ARG A 22 15.53 -7.15 0.05
C ARG A 22 16.70 -7.83 -0.65
N GLY A 23 16.84 -7.64 -1.97
CA GLY A 23 17.92 -8.18 -2.79
C GLY A 23 18.76 -7.07 -3.38
N ARG A 24 19.39 -7.36 -4.51
CA ARG A 24 20.18 -6.38 -5.29
C ARG A 24 19.31 -5.75 -6.39
N ALA A 25 19.61 -4.52 -6.75
CA ALA A 25 18.95 -3.82 -7.87
C ALA A 25 19.23 -4.52 -9.21
N ASP A 26 20.44 -5.10 -9.36
CA ASP A 26 20.85 -5.81 -10.56
C ASP A 26 20.26 -7.21 -10.72
N ASP A 27 19.56 -7.72 -9.70
CA ASP A 27 19.07 -9.10 -9.66
C ASP A 27 17.57 -9.20 -9.91
N GLY A 28 17.16 -10.31 -10.54
CA GLY A 28 15.78 -10.71 -10.69
C GLY A 28 14.87 -9.64 -11.30
N PRO A 29 13.66 -9.45 -10.72
CA PRO A 29 12.66 -8.55 -11.31
C PRO A 29 12.99 -7.06 -11.16
N LEU A 30 14.03 -6.69 -10.40
CA LEU A 30 14.43 -5.30 -10.18
C LEU A 30 15.45 -4.79 -11.19
N ARG A 31 16.13 -5.67 -11.93
CA ARG A 31 17.20 -5.33 -12.88
C ARG A 31 16.84 -4.22 -13.86
N ASN A 32 15.63 -4.21 -14.38
CA ASN A 32 15.20 -3.22 -15.37
C ASN A 32 14.51 -1.99 -14.76
N VAL A 33 14.50 -1.89 -13.42
CA VAL A 33 13.82 -0.79 -12.73
C VAL A 33 14.81 0.34 -12.50
N ASP A 34 14.92 1.26 -13.46
CA ASP A 34 15.85 2.39 -13.43
C ASP A 34 15.78 3.19 -12.12
N LEU A 35 14.63 3.18 -11.45
CA LEU A 35 14.42 3.83 -10.17
C LEU A 35 15.42 3.38 -9.09
N PHE A 36 15.82 2.10 -9.10
CA PHE A 36 16.73 1.53 -8.11
C PHE A 36 18.21 1.66 -8.48
N HIS A 37 18.52 2.07 -9.70
CA HIS A 37 19.89 2.35 -10.17
C HIS A 37 20.28 3.82 -10.06
N ALA A 38 19.32 4.69 -9.76
CA ALA A 38 19.55 6.15 -9.75
C ALA A 38 20.00 6.70 -8.36
N GLY A 39 20.53 5.86 -7.48
CA GLY A 39 21.00 6.22 -6.13
C GLY A 39 19.90 6.31 -5.07
N GLY A 40 20.32 6.38 -3.79
CA GLY A 40 19.39 6.40 -2.66
C GLY A 40 18.76 5.04 -2.35
N VAL A 41 19.43 3.94 -2.71
CA VAL A 41 18.95 2.56 -2.48
C VAL A 41 19.95 1.81 -1.61
N VAL A 42 19.45 1.17 -0.56
CA VAL A 42 20.22 0.28 0.31
C VAL A 42 19.77 -1.15 0.03
N GLU A 43 20.67 -1.94 -0.48
CA GLU A 43 20.44 -3.30 -0.93
C GLU A 43 20.57 -4.33 0.20
N ASN A 44 20.04 -5.54 -0.03
CA ASN A 44 20.20 -6.71 0.85
C ASN A 44 19.63 -6.51 2.28
N ILE A 45 18.63 -5.65 2.43
CA ILE A 45 17.95 -5.45 3.71
C ILE A 45 16.72 -6.37 3.79
N ASN A 46 16.87 -7.47 4.51
CA ASN A 46 15.78 -8.42 4.76
C ASN A 46 15.07 -8.09 6.08
N ALA A 47 13.85 -7.61 6.01
CA ALA A 47 13.04 -7.28 7.19
C ALA A 47 12.61 -8.52 8.03
N GLY A 48 12.76 -9.74 7.51
CA GLY A 48 12.63 -10.98 8.29
C GLY A 48 13.77 -11.17 9.29
N SER A 49 14.90 -10.48 9.10
CA SER A 49 16.00 -10.35 10.08
C SER A 49 16.10 -8.89 10.50
N PHE A 50 15.55 -8.54 11.65
CA PHE A 50 15.47 -7.17 12.14
C PHE A 50 16.85 -6.51 12.35
N ALA A 51 17.90 -7.30 12.64
CA ALA A 51 19.22 -6.79 13.03
C ALA A 51 19.85 -5.85 11.97
N ALA A 52 19.84 -6.24 10.68
CA ALA A 52 20.40 -5.42 9.61
C ALA A 52 19.63 -4.10 9.44
N LEU A 53 18.30 -4.16 9.51
CA LEU A 53 17.44 -2.98 9.45
C LEU A 53 17.65 -2.07 10.66
N GLN A 54 17.77 -2.65 11.86
CA GLN A 54 18.07 -1.92 13.10
C GLN A 54 19.42 -1.20 13.01
N GLN A 55 20.48 -1.88 12.57
CA GLN A 55 21.79 -1.27 12.42
C GLN A 55 21.73 -0.07 11.45
N LEU A 56 21.15 -0.27 10.25
CA LEU A 56 20.99 0.78 9.25
C LEU A 56 20.27 2.01 9.81
N LEU A 57 19.17 1.81 10.54
CA LEU A 57 18.38 2.89 11.10
C LEU A 57 19.09 3.60 12.26
N LEU A 58 19.86 2.89 13.10
CA LEU A 58 20.66 3.50 14.18
C LEU A 58 21.83 4.33 13.65
N GLU A 59 22.44 3.92 12.55
CA GLU A 59 23.54 4.65 11.90
C GLU A 59 23.04 5.94 11.22
N ASN A 60 21.88 5.88 10.56
CA ASN A 60 21.38 6.99 9.75
C ASN A 60 20.39 7.90 10.48
N LYS A 61 19.70 7.41 11.50
CA LYS A 61 18.70 8.14 12.33
C LYS A 61 17.76 9.03 11.50
N PRO A 62 17.04 8.47 10.50
CA PRO A 62 16.19 9.29 9.65
C PRO A 62 15.09 9.97 10.45
N SER A 63 14.72 11.20 10.09
CA SER A 63 13.62 11.94 10.75
C SER A 63 12.27 11.24 10.58
N VAL A 64 12.07 10.54 9.45
CA VAL A 64 10.86 9.78 9.16
C VAL A 64 11.22 8.42 8.55
N VAL A 65 10.65 7.36 9.10
CA VAL A 65 10.67 6.00 8.54
C VAL A 65 9.28 5.70 7.96
N VAL A 66 9.22 5.27 6.72
CA VAL A 66 7.96 4.86 6.07
C VAL A 66 7.97 3.35 5.88
N ASN A 67 7.17 2.62 6.65
CA ASN A 67 7.10 1.16 6.58
C ASN A 67 6.10 0.68 5.52
N CYS A 68 6.62 0.34 4.33
CA CYS A 68 5.84 -0.28 3.25
C CYS A 68 5.95 -1.81 3.22
N ILE A 69 6.61 -2.40 4.22
CA ILE A 69 6.87 -3.84 4.27
C ILE A 69 5.63 -4.55 4.83
N GLY A 70 5.24 -5.62 4.16
CA GLY A 70 4.15 -6.48 4.61
C GLY A 70 4.03 -7.74 3.75
N ILE A 71 3.61 -8.83 4.36
CA ILE A 71 3.20 -10.03 3.66
C ILE A 71 1.73 -9.84 3.30
N VAL A 72 1.44 -9.76 1.99
CA VAL A 72 0.08 -9.51 1.48
C VAL A 72 -0.69 -10.81 1.31
N LYS A 73 -2.03 -10.73 1.38
CA LYS A 73 -2.95 -11.90 1.39
C LYS A 73 -2.76 -12.86 0.20
N GLN A 74 -2.34 -12.34 -0.95
CA GLN A 74 -2.14 -13.12 -2.18
C GLN A 74 -0.86 -13.95 -2.19
N ARG A 75 0.00 -13.80 -1.18
CA ARG A 75 1.27 -14.54 -1.10
C ARG A 75 1.11 -15.87 -0.39
N ASN A 76 1.81 -16.89 -0.86
CA ASN A 76 1.87 -18.19 -0.18
C ASN A 76 2.37 -18.08 1.26
N GLU A 77 3.27 -17.11 1.53
CA GLU A 77 3.76 -16.83 2.87
C GLU A 77 2.66 -16.30 3.80
N ALA A 78 1.58 -15.73 3.28
CA ALA A 78 0.46 -15.22 4.08
C ALA A 78 -0.27 -16.34 4.86
N THR A 79 -0.14 -17.59 4.45
CA THR A 79 -0.67 -18.76 5.17
C THR A 79 0.25 -19.22 6.31
N LYS A 80 1.51 -18.75 6.36
CA LYS A 80 2.49 -19.12 7.37
C LYS A 80 2.43 -18.15 8.55
N ALA A 81 2.01 -18.62 9.71
CA ALA A 81 1.78 -17.77 10.89
C ALA A 81 3.07 -17.06 11.36
N GLY A 82 4.19 -17.78 11.49
CA GLY A 82 5.45 -17.20 11.96
C GLY A 82 5.92 -15.99 11.15
N PRO A 83 6.15 -16.11 9.84
CA PRO A 83 6.51 -14.96 8.99
C PRO A 83 5.47 -13.84 9.00
N SER A 84 4.18 -14.16 8.96
CA SER A 84 3.11 -13.14 8.98
C SER A 84 3.09 -12.36 10.30
N ILE A 85 3.25 -13.02 11.44
CA ILE A 85 3.35 -12.36 12.74
C ILE A 85 4.62 -11.50 12.80
N ALA A 86 5.77 -12.04 12.39
CA ALA A 86 7.03 -11.30 12.44
C ALA A 86 6.98 -10.01 11.60
N VAL A 87 6.45 -10.07 10.38
CA VAL A 87 6.49 -8.95 9.44
C VAL A 87 5.28 -8.01 9.59
N ASN A 88 4.06 -8.54 9.71
CA ASN A 88 2.86 -7.72 9.74
C ASN A 88 2.51 -7.22 11.14
N ALA A 89 2.86 -7.97 12.19
CA ALA A 89 2.52 -7.63 13.56
C ALA A 89 3.73 -7.07 14.35
N LEU A 90 4.82 -7.80 14.45
CA LEU A 90 5.94 -7.42 15.34
C LEU A 90 6.79 -6.28 14.77
N LEU A 91 7.16 -6.33 13.48
CA LEU A 91 8.04 -5.36 12.85
C LEU A 91 7.58 -3.89 13.03
N PRO A 92 6.30 -3.52 12.86
CA PRO A 92 5.86 -2.15 13.07
C PRO A 92 6.15 -1.62 14.49
N HIS A 93 5.95 -2.45 15.52
CA HIS A 93 6.26 -2.09 16.91
C HIS A 93 7.76 -1.93 17.15
N GLN A 94 8.57 -2.82 16.58
CA GLN A 94 10.04 -2.72 16.65
C GLN A 94 10.54 -1.44 15.98
N LEU A 95 9.98 -1.07 14.81
CA LEU A 95 10.32 0.17 14.12
C LEU A 95 9.90 1.40 14.91
N ALA A 96 8.70 1.41 15.50
CA ALA A 96 8.23 2.51 16.34
C ALA A 96 9.15 2.73 17.54
N GLY A 97 9.40 1.68 18.32
CA GLY A 97 10.30 1.76 19.47
C GLY A 97 11.74 2.11 19.09
N LEU A 98 12.17 1.73 17.89
CA LEU A 98 13.48 2.12 17.39
C LEU A 98 13.53 3.61 17.02
N CYS A 99 12.51 4.12 16.28
CA CYS A 99 12.38 5.55 15.96
C CYS A 99 12.36 6.44 17.21
N ASP A 100 11.68 6.02 18.26
CA ASP A 100 11.59 6.78 19.52
C ASP A 100 12.97 7.02 20.15
N ARG A 101 13.96 6.13 19.94
CA ARG A 101 15.32 6.26 20.50
C ARG A 101 16.08 7.50 20.04
N TRP A 102 15.77 8.06 18.88
CA TRP A 102 16.38 9.28 18.36
C TRP A 102 15.38 10.39 18.05
N GLY A 103 14.12 10.25 18.47
CA GLY A 103 13.06 11.23 18.20
C GLY A 103 12.55 11.20 16.75
N GLY A 104 12.82 10.11 16.02
CA GLY A 104 12.30 9.89 14.67
C GLY A 104 10.81 9.59 14.67
N ARG A 105 10.22 9.51 13.50
CA ARG A 105 8.79 9.28 13.30
C ARG A 105 8.56 8.05 12.43
N LEU A 106 7.56 7.23 12.75
CA LEU A 106 7.14 6.12 11.91
C LEU A 106 5.81 6.44 11.20
N ILE A 107 5.75 6.22 9.88
CA ILE A 107 4.52 6.14 9.10
C ILE A 107 4.33 4.66 8.72
N HIS A 108 3.26 4.04 9.20
CA HIS A 108 2.95 2.63 8.97
C HIS A 108 1.62 2.48 8.23
N PHE A 109 1.52 1.46 7.37
CA PHE A 109 0.29 1.15 6.64
C PHE A 109 -0.37 -0.10 7.20
N SER A 110 -1.62 0.04 7.63
CA SER A 110 -2.54 -1.05 7.90
C SER A 110 -3.47 -1.28 6.69
N SER A 111 -4.58 -1.99 6.86
CA SER A 111 -5.47 -2.42 5.79
C SER A 111 -6.93 -2.40 6.23
N ASP A 112 -7.84 -2.24 5.27
CA ASP A 112 -9.28 -2.50 5.43
C ASP A 112 -9.59 -3.98 5.77
N CYS A 113 -8.65 -4.89 5.47
CA CYS A 113 -8.77 -6.31 5.80
C CYS A 113 -8.70 -6.61 7.32
N VAL A 114 -8.48 -5.61 8.17
CA VAL A 114 -8.68 -5.74 9.62
C VAL A 114 -10.17 -5.91 9.97
N PHE A 115 -11.05 -5.66 9.01
CA PHE A 115 -12.49 -5.83 9.13
C PHE A 115 -12.99 -7.03 8.31
N SER A 116 -14.04 -7.69 8.79
CA SER A 116 -14.68 -8.82 8.09
C SER A 116 -15.32 -8.41 6.76
N GLY A 117 -15.88 -7.21 6.69
CA GLY A 117 -16.65 -6.72 5.55
C GLY A 117 -18.16 -7.04 5.63
N ASN A 118 -18.66 -7.35 6.83
CA ASN A 118 -20.06 -7.70 7.01
C ASN A 118 -21.01 -6.49 7.10
N ARG A 119 -20.50 -5.27 7.30
CA ARG A 119 -21.37 -4.09 7.48
C ARG A 119 -20.99 -2.84 6.68
N GLY A 120 -19.71 -2.63 6.37
CA GLY A 120 -19.22 -1.40 5.75
C GLY A 120 -19.17 -0.17 6.66
N ALA A 121 -18.74 0.95 6.09
CA ALA A 121 -18.64 2.26 6.74
C ALA A 121 -17.93 2.22 8.12
N TYR A 122 -16.85 1.43 8.20
CA TYR A 122 -16.08 1.27 9.43
C TYR A 122 -15.35 2.57 9.80
N GLU A 123 -15.34 2.89 11.09
CA GLU A 123 -14.59 4.01 11.68
C GLU A 123 -13.28 3.52 12.33
N GLU A 124 -12.40 4.42 12.74
CA GLU A 124 -11.12 4.05 13.36
C GLU A 124 -11.33 3.26 14.66
N GLU A 125 -12.38 3.58 15.40
CA GLU A 125 -12.77 2.95 16.68
C GLU A 125 -13.59 1.68 16.48
N SER A 126 -13.94 1.32 15.24
CA SER A 126 -14.67 0.08 14.96
C SER A 126 -13.86 -1.14 15.37
N PHE A 127 -14.52 -2.10 15.99
CA PHE A 127 -13.90 -3.36 16.39
C PHE A 127 -13.35 -4.10 15.16
N SER A 128 -12.08 -4.52 15.24
CA SER A 128 -11.43 -5.33 14.22
C SER A 128 -11.90 -6.77 14.34
N ASP A 129 -12.73 -7.21 13.40
CA ASP A 129 -13.41 -8.49 13.37
C ASP A 129 -12.90 -9.43 12.26
N ALA A 130 -11.67 -9.20 11.78
CA ALA A 130 -11.04 -10.08 10.78
C ALA A 130 -10.86 -11.51 11.31
N GLU A 131 -11.21 -12.50 10.50
CA GLU A 131 -11.09 -13.91 10.83
C GLU A 131 -9.81 -14.55 10.28
N ASP A 132 -9.28 -14.00 9.19
CA ASP A 132 -8.09 -14.54 8.54
C ASP A 132 -6.78 -14.04 9.18
N LEU A 133 -5.72 -14.81 8.98
CA LEU A 133 -4.38 -14.53 9.53
C LEU A 133 -3.84 -13.18 9.08
N TYR A 134 -4.09 -12.78 7.83
CA TYR A 134 -3.63 -11.52 7.29
C TYR A 134 -4.26 -10.33 8.03
N GLY A 135 -5.58 -10.28 8.11
CA GLY A 135 -6.29 -9.21 8.79
C GLY A 135 -5.92 -9.12 10.27
N ARG A 136 -5.86 -10.27 10.97
CA ARG A 136 -5.45 -10.33 12.38
C ARG A 136 -4.02 -9.83 12.60
N THR A 137 -3.07 -10.24 11.76
CA THR A 137 -1.67 -9.80 11.90
C THR A 137 -1.49 -8.33 11.52
N LYS A 138 -2.26 -7.81 10.55
CA LYS A 138 -2.27 -6.38 10.22
C LYS A 138 -2.83 -5.54 11.37
N PHE A 139 -3.92 -6.00 12.01
CA PHE A 139 -4.47 -5.33 13.18
C PHE A 139 -3.48 -5.31 14.36
N LEU A 140 -2.86 -6.45 14.67
CA LEU A 140 -1.84 -6.53 15.74
C LEU A 140 -0.62 -5.64 15.47
N GLY A 141 -0.35 -5.30 14.22
CA GLY A 141 0.74 -4.39 13.85
C GLY A 141 0.36 -2.91 13.84
N GLU A 142 -0.85 -2.54 14.21
CA GLU A 142 -1.26 -1.14 14.29
C GLU A 142 -0.64 -0.48 15.53
N VAL A 143 0.26 0.46 15.28
CA VAL A 143 0.92 1.26 16.32
C VAL A 143 0.35 2.67 16.28
N ALA A 144 -0.25 3.10 17.38
CA ALA A 144 -0.89 4.42 17.49
C ALA A 144 -0.32 5.24 18.66
N THR A 145 0.91 4.92 19.11
CA THR A 145 1.57 5.54 20.25
C THR A 145 2.81 6.33 19.83
N GLY A 146 3.30 7.20 20.70
CA GLY A 146 4.47 8.01 20.44
C GLY A 146 4.32 8.91 19.22
N ARG A 147 5.35 8.97 18.38
CA ARG A 147 5.39 9.74 17.14
C ARG A 147 4.98 8.91 15.92
N THR A 148 4.29 7.80 16.12
CA THR A 148 3.85 6.91 15.06
C THR A 148 2.48 7.33 14.51
N ILE A 149 2.34 7.28 13.19
CA ILE A 149 1.05 7.33 12.52
C ILE A 149 0.82 6.01 11.78
N THR A 150 -0.30 5.37 12.07
CA THR A 150 -0.77 4.21 11.32
C THR A 150 -1.91 4.63 10.38
N LEU A 151 -1.77 4.34 9.10
CA LEU A 151 -2.76 4.63 8.06
C LEU A 151 -3.46 3.33 7.66
N ARG A 152 -4.71 3.15 8.06
CA ARG A 152 -5.58 2.12 7.47
C ARG A 152 -6.01 2.58 6.09
N THR A 153 -5.75 1.78 5.10
CA THR A 153 -6.18 2.06 3.72
C THR A 153 -6.25 0.77 2.92
N SER A 154 -6.98 0.78 1.85
CA SER A 154 -6.86 -0.19 0.77
C SER A 154 -6.30 0.52 -0.44
N ILE A 155 -5.48 -0.16 -1.24
CA ILE A 155 -4.76 0.49 -2.34
C ILE A 155 -4.97 -0.20 -3.67
N ILE A 156 -4.99 0.61 -4.73
CA ILE A 156 -4.93 0.14 -6.09
C ILE A 156 -3.77 0.82 -6.83
N GLY A 157 -2.97 0.06 -7.56
CA GLY A 157 -1.82 0.58 -8.31
C GLY A 157 -1.06 -0.49 -9.06
N ARG A 158 -0.05 -0.04 -9.82
CA ARG A 158 0.81 -0.92 -10.60
C ARG A 158 1.84 -1.65 -9.72
N GLU A 159 2.26 -2.82 -10.15
CA GLU A 159 3.30 -3.62 -9.50
C GLU A 159 4.56 -3.70 -10.36
N LEU A 160 5.73 -3.89 -9.72
CA LEU A 160 6.99 -4.12 -10.43
C LEU A 160 7.13 -5.58 -10.88
N ALA A 161 6.60 -6.49 -10.05
CA ALA A 161 6.71 -7.94 -10.25
C ALA A 161 5.44 -8.63 -9.74
N HIS A 162 5.31 -9.92 -9.98
CA HIS A 162 4.25 -10.82 -9.55
C HIS A 162 2.88 -10.62 -10.23
N ARG A 163 2.44 -9.39 -10.47
CA ARG A 163 1.20 -9.06 -11.18
C ARG A 163 -0.07 -9.73 -10.60
N GLU A 164 -0.17 -9.81 -9.28
CA GLU A 164 -1.25 -10.49 -8.56
C GLU A 164 -2.33 -9.53 -8.06
N SER A 165 -2.05 -8.20 -8.06
CA SER A 165 -3.02 -7.20 -7.63
C SER A 165 -4.20 -7.06 -8.61
N LEU A 166 -5.32 -6.51 -8.11
CA LEU A 166 -6.52 -6.29 -8.90
C LEU A 166 -6.24 -5.59 -10.23
N LEU A 167 -5.44 -4.50 -10.21
CA LEU A 167 -5.15 -3.76 -11.43
C LEU A 167 -4.31 -4.58 -12.42
N GLU A 168 -3.23 -5.22 -11.96
CA GLU A 168 -2.37 -6.02 -12.84
C GLU A 168 -3.11 -7.25 -13.41
N TRP A 169 -3.97 -7.89 -12.60
CA TRP A 169 -4.85 -8.94 -13.07
C TRP A 169 -5.81 -8.40 -14.14
N PHE A 170 -6.43 -7.25 -13.89
CA PHE A 170 -7.43 -6.67 -14.81
C PHE A 170 -6.82 -6.23 -16.14
N LEU A 171 -5.63 -5.64 -16.15
CA LEU A 171 -4.94 -5.25 -17.38
C LEU A 171 -4.61 -6.42 -18.30
N ARG A 172 -4.64 -7.67 -17.80
CA ARG A 172 -4.46 -8.89 -18.61
C ARG A 172 -5.76 -9.47 -19.14
N GLN A 173 -6.90 -8.87 -18.83
CA GLN A 173 -8.22 -9.34 -19.29
C GLN A 173 -8.66 -8.70 -20.61
N ASP A 174 -7.76 -7.97 -21.28
CA ASP A 174 -8.08 -7.34 -22.57
C ASP A 174 -8.60 -8.39 -23.59
N HIS A 175 -9.64 -8.02 -24.34
CA HIS A 175 -10.42 -8.92 -25.20
C HIS A 175 -11.15 -10.07 -24.48
N GLY A 176 -11.25 -10.00 -23.16
CA GLY A 176 -11.86 -11.04 -22.32
C GLY A 176 -13.30 -10.75 -21.88
N LYS A 177 -13.84 -11.69 -21.10
CA LYS A 177 -15.12 -11.56 -20.40
C LYS A 177 -14.91 -11.89 -18.94
N ILE A 178 -15.34 -11.00 -18.03
CA ILE A 178 -15.20 -11.17 -16.59
C ILE A 178 -16.48 -10.80 -15.86
N SER A 179 -16.62 -11.23 -14.62
CA SER A 179 -17.64 -10.73 -13.68
C SER A 179 -17.08 -9.63 -12.80
N GLY A 180 -17.89 -8.62 -12.54
CA GLY A 180 -17.60 -7.56 -11.57
C GLY A 180 -18.59 -7.59 -10.42
N TYR A 181 -18.13 -7.74 -9.19
CA TYR A 181 -18.98 -7.81 -8.01
C TYR A 181 -19.63 -6.47 -7.71
N THR A 182 -20.97 -6.41 -7.74
CA THR A 182 -21.74 -5.19 -7.46
C THR A 182 -21.93 -4.92 -5.96
N ARG A 183 -21.73 -5.94 -5.11
CA ARG A 183 -21.88 -5.86 -3.66
C ARG A 183 -20.55 -6.03 -2.89
N ALA A 184 -19.42 -6.03 -3.60
CA ALA A 184 -18.09 -5.96 -3.00
C ALA A 184 -17.62 -4.51 -3.01
N MET A 185 -17.73 -3.82 -1.88
CA MET A 185 -17.43 -2.39 -1.77
C MET A 185 -15.96 -2.14 -1.46
N PHE A 186 -15.43 -1.08 -2.05
CA PHE A 186 -14.04 -0.64 -1.93
C PHE A 186 -14.02 0.88 -1.70
N SER A 187 -13.31 1.34 -0.67
CA SER A 187 -13.11 2.76 -0.37
C SER A 187 -11.64 3.14 -0.29
N GLY A 188 -10.78 2.32 -0.89
CA GLY A 188 -9.33 2.59 -0.92
C GLY A 188 -8.95 3.77 -1.81
N VAL A 189 -7.66 3.94 -2.02
CA VAL A 189 -7.11 5.01 -2.85
C VAL A 189 -6.08 4.47 -3.84
N THR A 190 -5.70 5.28 -4.83
CA THR A 190 -4.60 4.91 -5.73
C THR A 190 -3.25 5.11 -5.04
N THR A 191 -2.24 4.32 -5.43
CA THR A 191 -0.87 4.47 -4.91
C THR A 191 -0.30 5.85 -5.22
N ASN A 192 -0.71 6.48 -6.32
CA ASN A 192 -0.31 7.83 -6.71
C ASN A 192 -0.84 8.87 -5.72
N TYR A 193 -2.14 8.81 -5.40
CA TYR A 193 -2.74 9.70 -4.40
C TYR A 193 -2.16 9.44 -3.01
N LEU A 194 -1.99 8.18 -2.60
CA LEU A 194 -1.40 7.87 -1.29
C LEU A 194 0.04 8.40 -1.17
N ALA A 195 0.79 8.45 -2.26
CA ALA A 195 2.13 9.04 -2.25
C ALA A 195 2.09 10.55 -1.97
N SER A 196 1.13 11.29 -2.52
CA SER A 196 0.95 12.70 -2.19
C SER A 196 0.46 12.92 -0.76
N VAL A 197 -0.39 12.03 -0.24
CA VAL A 197 -0.81 12.05 1.18
C VAL A 197 0.40 11.88 2.10
N VAL A 198 1.28 10.91 1.82
CA VAL A 198 2.49 10.70 2.63
C VAL A 198 3.44 11.89 2.55
N GLU A 199 3.59 12.51 1.38
CA GLU A 199 4.36 13.74 1.23
C GLU A 199 3.81 14.85 2.15
N SER A 200 2.50 15.09 2.12
CA SER A 200 1.87 16.11 2.98
C SER A 200 2.04 15.78 4.48
N ILE A 201 1.89 14.51 4.87
CA ILE A 201 2.15 14.09 6.25
C ILE A 201 3.60 14.38 6.67
N VAL A 202 4.57 14.17 5.78
CA VAL A 202 6.00 14.42 6.06
C VAL A 202 6.29 15.91 6.17
N LYS A 203 5.74 16.74 5.26
CA LYS A 203 6.05 18.17 5.17
C LYS A 203 5.20 19.04 6.07
N ASP A 204 3.89 18.80 6.09
CA ASP A 204 2.92 19.76 6.60
C ASP A 204 2.30 19.31 7.94
N HIS A 205 2.38 18.01 8.27
CA HIS A 205 1.72 17.41 9.42
C HIS A 205 2.69 16.65 10.34
N SER A 206 3.81 17.26 10.70
CA SER A 206 4.89 16.65 11.48
C SER A 206 4.45 16.15 12.88
N ASN A 207 3.40 16.73 13.44
CA ASN A 207 2.86 16.38 14.77
C ASN A 207 1.70 15.37 14.70
N LEU A 208 1.24 14.99 13.50
CA LEU A 208 0.14 14.04 13.37
C LEU A 208 0.58 12.64 13.81
N SER A 209 -0.09 12.04 14.77
CA SER A 209 0.17 10.70 15.31
C SER A 209 -1.13 9.99 15.62
N GLY A 210 -1.07 8.65 15.77
CA GLY A 210 -2.25 7.84 16.04
C GLY A 210 -2.73 7.05 14.83
N LEU A 211 -3.96 6.56 14.90
CA LEU A 211 -4.61 5.75 13.85
C LEU A 211 -5.57 6.63 13.04
N TYR A 212 -5.41 6.56 11.72
CA TYR A 212 -6.26 7.26 10.74
C TYR A 212 -6.64 6.35 9.58
N GLN A 213 -7.82 6.60 9.01
CA GLN A 213 -8.29 5.94 7.79
C GLN A 213 -8.12 6.89 6.60
N VAL A 214 -7.34 6.45 5.61
CA VAL A 214 -7.17 7.18 4.33
C VAL A 214 -8.01 6.49 3.28
N THR A 215 -9.12 7.12 2.92
CA THR A 215 -10.17 6.52 2.07
C THR A 215 -10.60 7.48 0.98
N SER A 216 -11.24 6.94 -0.05
CA SER A 216 -12.06 7.65 -1.02
C SER A 216 -13.54 7.32 -0.80
N ALA A 217 -14.43 7.82 -1.65
CA ALA A 217 -15.82 7.40 -1.67
C ALA A 217 -15.92 5.88 -1.92
N ALA A 218 -16.86 5.21 -1.23
CA ALA A 218 -17.11 3.80 -1.46
C ALA A 218 -17.59 3.56 -2.91
N ILE A 219 -17.04 2.55 -3.56
CA ILE A 219 -17.38 2.13 -4.94
C ILE A 219 -17.45 0.61 -5.00
N SER A 220 -18.35 0.06 -5.79
CA SER A 220 -18.36 -1.38 -6.03
C SER A 220 -17.16 -1.82 -6.88
N LYS A 221 -16.74 -3.08 -6.75
CA LYS A 221 -15.69 -3.63 -7.62
C LYS A 221 -16.11 -3.60 -9.09
N TYR A 222 -17.40 -3.79 -9.38
CA TYR A 222 -17.93 -3.66 -10.73
C TYR A 222 -17.72 -2.26 -11.32
N GLU A 223 -18.15 -1.21 -10.62
CA GLU A 223 -17.99 0.17 -11.06
C GLU A 223 -16.51 0.56 -11.19
N LEU A 224 -15.68 0.16 -10.23
CA LEU A 224 -14.24 0.40 -10.29
C LEU A 224 -13.61 -0.24 -11.54
N LEU A 225 -13.97 -1.50 -11.87
CA LEU A 225 -13.48 -2.18 -13.07
C LEU A 225 -13.97 -1.48 -14.35
N CYS A 226 -15.21 -0.96 -14.37
CA CYS A 226 -15.71 -0.18 -15.50
C CYS A 226 -14.90 1.11 -15.70
N LEU A 227 -14.60 1.85 -14.63
CA LEU A 227 -13.75 3.05 -14.71
C LEU A 227 -12.33 2.72 -15.17
N LEU A 228 -11.75 1.61 -14.71
CA LEU A 228 -10.44 1.15 -15.15
C LEU A 228 -10.44 0.74 -16.62
N ARG A 229 -11.46 0.01 -17.09
CA ARG A 229 -11.64 -0.35 -18.50
C ARG A 229 -11.57 0.89 -19.39
N ASP A 230 -12.37 1.89 -19.04
CA ASP A 230 -12.50 3.11 -19.85
C ASP A 230 -11.20 3.93 -19.83
N ALA A 231 -10.55 4.08 -18.66
CA ALA A 231 -9.30 4.84 -18.53
C ALA A 231 -8.11 4.17 -19.24
N TYR A 232 -8.00 2.84 -19.18
CA TYR A 232 -6.95 2.07 -19.85
C TYR A 232 -7.31 1.65 -21.28
N ARG A 233 -8.53 1.99 -21.76
CA ARG A 233 -9.05 1.69 -23.11
C ARG A 233 -9.01 0.19 -23.43
N LEU A 234 -9.40 -0.65 -22.46
CA LEU A 234 -9.43 -2.10 -22.63
C LEU A 234 -10.73 -2.54 -23.34
N ASP A 235 -10.63 -3.51 -24.22
CA ASP A 235 -11.76 -4.20 -24.81
C ASP A 235 -12.15 -5.42 -23.95
N VAL A 236 -12.78 -5.17 -22.80
CA VAL A 236 -13.21 -6.22 -21.87
C VAL A 236 -14.69 -6.09 -21.55
N LYS A 237 -15.43 -7.19 -21.70
CA LYS A 237 -16.83 -7.26 -21.29
C LYS A 237 -16.93 -7.57 -19.80
N ILE A 238 -17.49 -6.64 -19.03
CA ILE A 238 -17.70 -6.80 -17.58
C ILE A 238 -19.18 -7.05 -17.32
N THR A 239 -19.52 -8.21 -16.77
CA THR A 239 -20.90 -8.55 -16.38
C THR A 239 -21.09 -8.28 -14.90
N PRO A 240 -22.16 -7.54 -14.48
CA PRO A 240 -22.45 -7.31 -13.07
C PRO A 240 -22.80 -8.62 -12.37
N ASP A 241 -22.21 -8.83 -11.17
CA ASP A 241 -22.40 -10.03 -10.37
C ASP A 241 -22.79 -9.63 -8.93
N PRO A 242 -24.03 -9.87 -8.48
CA PRO A 242 -24.46 -9.59 -7.12
C PRO A 242 -24.20 -10.74 -6.13
N GLY A 243 -23.65 -11.87 -6.60
CA GLY A 243 -23.54 -13.11 -5.82
C GLY A 243 -22.54 -13.05 -4.65
N PHE A 244 -21.58 -12.13 -4.68
CA PHE A 244 -20.61 -11.97 -3.61
C PHE A 244 -20.79 -10.65 -2.85
N PHE A 245 -20.95 -10.75 -1.52
CA PHE A 245 -21.07 -9.61 -0.61
C PHE A 245 -19.79 -9.47 0.23
N CYS A 246 -19.21 -8.28 0.24
CA CYS A 246 -18.14 -7.90 1.17
C CYS A 246 -18.03 -6.37 1.18
N ASP A 247 -18.43 -5.73 2.25
CA ASP A 247 -18.33 -4.28 2.40
C ASP A 247 -17.30 -3.92 3.47
N ARG A 248 -16.05 -3.63 3.03
CA ARG A 248 -14.96 -3.13 3.86
C ARG A 248 -14.75 -1.63 3.70
N SER A 249 -15.77 -0.92 3.24
CA SER A 249 -15.67 0.53 3.17
C SER A 249 -15.41 1.15 4.55
N MET A 250 -14.58 2.17 4.57
CA MET A 250 -14.15 2.88 5.77
C MET A 250 -14.51 4.36 5.63
N LYS A 251 -14.67 5.05 6.75
CA LYS A 251 -14.88 6.51 6.82
C LYS A 251 -13.54 7.21 7.03
N GLY A 252 -13.25 8.26 6.28
CA GLY A 252 -11.99 9.01 6.34
C GLY A 252 -12.11 10.39 7.00
N GLU A 253 -13.21 10.69 7.66
CA GLU A 253 -13.51 12.04 8.18
C GLU A 253 -12.50 12.50 9.24
N LYS A 254 -12.00 11.59 10.08
CA LYS A 254 -10.98 11.90 11.09
C LYS A 254 -9.69 12.37 10.42
N PHE A 255 -9.24 11.70 9.36
CA PHE A 255 -8.06 12.10 8.61
C PHE A 255 -8.28 13.45 7.90
N THR A 256 -9.43 13.61 7.24
CA THR A 256 -9.80 14.88 6.57
C THR A 256 -9.84 16.07 7.54
N LYS A 257 -10.42 15.89 8.73
CA LYS A 257 -10.42 16.92 9.78
C LYS A 257 -9.02 17.30 10.24
N ALA A 258 -8.13 16.30 10.38
CA ALA A 258 -6.78 16.50 10.89
C ALA A 258 -5.82 17.13 9.87
N THR A 259 -6.07 16.94 8.56
CA THR A 259 -5.12 17.31 7.51
C THR A 259 -5.69 18.27 6.45
N GLY A 260 -7.00 18.43 6.37
CA GLY A 260 -7.67 19.11 5.27
C GLY A 260 -7.65 18.33 3.94
N SER A 261 -7.06 17.13 3.90
CA SER A 261 -6.92 16.32 2.69
C SER A 261 -8.26 15.69 2.31
N ILE A 262 -8.77 16.05 1.13
CA ILE A 262 -10.00 15.47 0.55
C ILE A 262 -9.60 14.66 -0.67
N PRO A 263 -9.91 13.35 -0.72
CA PRO A 263 -9.57 12.53 -1.88
C PRO A 263 -10.37 12.96 -3.11
N PRO A 264 -9.75 12.99 -4.29
CA PRO A 264 -10.48 13.21 -5.54
C PRO A 264 -11.52 12.11 -5.79
N PRO A 265 -12.55 12.40 -6.61
CA PRO A 265 -13.52 11.38 -7.02
C PRO A 265 -12.85 10.28 -7.85
N TRP A 266 -13.42 9.09 -7.85
CA TRP A 266 -12.87 7.91 -8.52
C TRP A 266 -12.48 8.12 -9.98
N PRO A 267 -13.28 8.81 -10.83
CA PRO A 267 -12.85 9.07 -12.21
C PRO A 267 -11.50 9.80 -12.30
N LYS A 268 -11.25 10.76 -11.40
CA LYS A 268 -9.96 11.48 -11.33
C LYS A 268 -8.84 10.59 -10.81
N LEU A 269 -9.08 9.82 -9.73
CA LEU A 269 -8.08 8.88 -9.18
C LEU A 269 -7.64 7.86 -10.22
N VAL A 270 -8.59 7.32 -10.97
CA VAL A 270 -8.32 6.32 -12.02
C VAL A 270 -7.63 6.95 -13.23
N ALA A 271 -8.05 8.15 -13.65
CA ALA A 271 -7.40 8.87 -14.73
C ALA A 271 -5.93 9.19 -14.39
N ASP A 272 -5.64 9.66 -13.17
CA ASP A 272 -4.27 9.94 -12.72
C ASP A 272 -3.41 8.66 -12.66
N LEU A 273 -4.02 7.54 -12.30
CA LEU A 273 -3.34 6.25 -12.29
C LEU A 273 -3.03 5.74 -13.70
N ALA A 274 -3.96 5.90 -14.65
CA ALA A 274 -3.79 5.48 -16.04
C ALA A 274 -2.80 6.36 -16.81
N ASN A 275 -2.73 7.66 -16.47
CA ASN A 275 -1.81 8.64 -17.08
C ASN A 275 -0.45 8.69 -16.38
N ASP A 276 -0.15 7.74 -15.49
CA ASP A 276 1.15 7.66 -14.82
C ASP A 276 2.26 7.35 -15.85
N ASP A 277 3.23 8.24 -15.98
CA ASP A 277 4.35 8.17 -16.93
C ASP A 277 5.43 7.14 -16.57
N THR A 278 5.26 6.42 -15.46
CA THR A 278 6.19 5.37 -15.02
C THR A 278 6.26 4.26 -16.08
N PRO A 279 7.47 3.90 -16.55
CA PRO A 279 7.64 2.96 -17.66
C PRO A 279 7.45 1.49 -17.22
N TYR A 280 6.27 1.17 -16.65
CA TYR A 280 5.97 -0.18 -16.17
C TYR A 280 6.15 -1.26 -17.23
N GLY A 281 5.83 -0.97 -18.49
CA GLY A 281 6.04 -1.90 -19.59
C GLY A 281 7.50 -2.35 -19.71
N LYS A 282 8.45 -1.40 -19.62
CA LYS A 282 9.90 -1.67 -19.59
C LYS A 282 10.30 -2.43 -18.32
N TRP A 283 9.85 -1.95 -17.16
CA TRP A 283 10.25 -2.50 -15.86
C TRP A 283 9.78 -3.95 -15.64
N GLN A 284 8.67 -4.34 -16.25
CA GLN A 284 8.07 -5.66 -16.10
C GLN A 284 8.55 -6.69 -17.13
N GLN A 285 9.36 -6.33 -18.12
CA GLN A 285 9.74 -7.22 -19.24
C GLN A 285 10.41 -8.52 -18.81
N ASN A 286 11.19 -8.52 -17.73
CA ASN A 286 11.90 -9.70 -17.23
C ASN A 286 11.32 -10.28 -15.92
N ALA A 287 10.19 -9.77 -15.45
CA ALA A 287 9.59 -10.26 -14.22
C ALA A 287 9.09 -11.73 -14.32
N HIS A 288 8.90 -12.25 -15.52
CA HIS A 288 8.45 -13.61 -15.79
C HIS A 288 9.55 -14.68 -15.75
N GLN A 289 10.83 -14.29 -15.80
CA GLN A 289 11.94 -15.26 -15.88
C GLN A 289 12.57 -15.63 -14.52
N ALA A 290 12.09 -15.05 -13.42
CA ALA A 290 12.73 -15.11 -12.12
C ALA A 290 11.99 -15.97 -11.05
N PHE A 291 11.04 -16.85 -11.47
CA PHE A 291 10.30 -17.72 -10.55
C PHE A 291 10.15 -19.14 -11.10
#